data_702c8c3682f91fb8e27e7f17fda92258
#
_entry.id   702c8c3682f91fb8e27e7f17fda92258
#
_cell.length_a   1.000
_cell.length_b   1.000
_cell.length_c   1.000
_cell.angle_alpha   90.00
_cell.angle_beta   90.00
_cell.angle_gamma   90.00
#
_symmetry.space_group_name_H-M   'P 1'
#
loop_
_entity.id
_entity.type
_entity.pdbx_description
1 polymer ?
#
loop_
_entity_poly.entity_id
_entity_poly.type
_entity_poly.pdbx_seq_one_letter_code
_entity_poly.pdbx_strand_id
1 'polypeptide(L)'
;MASDREAAASGRLRDVTRVPDLLHGHSRSGPVRERRPVYVDLLPPCNARCPAGENIQAWLALAKAGQHEEAWRQLVADNPMPAIHGRVCYHPCESVCNRAELDSAVSIHSVERFLGDTATERGWEFDRPPGRSGKRVLVIGG
;
A
#
# COMPACT_ATOMS: atom_id res chain seq x y z
N MET A 1 24.58 13.25 18.47
CA MET A 1 23.82 12.02 18.14
C MET A 1 22.28 12.17 18.20
N ALA A 2 21.74 13.34 18.57
CA ALA A 2 20.30 13.62 18.58
C ALA A 2 19.79 14.17 17.22
N SER A 3 20.64 14.79 16.40
CA SER A 3 20.23 15.45 15.15
C SER A 3 19.79 14.52 14.01
N ASP A 4 20.25 13.27 14.01
CA ASP A 4 19.96 12.35 12.89
C ASP A 4 18.59 11.68 12.97
N ARG A 5 17.99 11.64 14.16
CA ARG A 5 16.64 11.09 14.35
C ARG A 5 15.53 12.08 13.96
N GLU A 6 15.72 13.37 14.21
CA GLU A 6 14.74 14.40 13.83
C GLU A 6 14.69 14.61 12.31
N ALA A 7 15.77 14.38 11.63
CA ALA A 7 15.85 14.56 10.18
C ALA A 7 15.17 13.43 9.38
N ALA A 8 15.00 12.25 9.98
CA ALA A 8 14.27 11.14 9.35
C ALA A 8 12.76 11.37 9.33
N ALA A 9 12.22 12.16 10.26
CA ALA A 9 10.80 12.43 10.39
C ALA A 9 10.27 13.50 9.42
N SER A 10 11.15 14.28 8.76
CA SER A 10 10.71 15.42 7.93
C SER A 10 10.38 15.09 6.47
N GLY A 11 10.54 13.85 6.02
CA GLY A 11 10.21 13.42 4.65
C GLY A 11 10.90 14.21 3.51
N ARG A 12 11.86 15.06 3.81
CA ARG A 12 12.57 15.83 2.78
C ARG A 12 13.61 14.93 2.13
N LEU A 13 13.52 14.81 0.82
CA LEU A 13 14.61 14.33 -0.01
C LEU A 13 15.88 15.13 0.35
N ARG A 14 16.80 14.47 1.05
CA ARG A 14 18.08 15.07 1.34
C ARG A 14 18.97 14.91 0.12
N ASP A 15 19.57 15.99 -0.33
CA ASP A 15 20.59 15.94 -1.37
C ASP A 15 21.66 14.93 -0.96
N VAL A 16 21.81 13.90 -1.78
CA VAL A 16 22.78 12.80 -1.56
C VAL A 16 24.14 13.11 -2.13
N THR A 17 24.25 14.21 -2.87
CA THR A 17 25.50 14.69 -3.47
C THR A 17 25.91 16.01 -2.86
N ARG A 18 27.06 16.05 -2.22
CA ARG A 18 27.69 17.30 -1.83
C ARG A 18 28.29 17.95 -3.07
N VAL A 19 28.06 19.25 -3.26
CA VAL A 19 28.75 20.01 -4.29
C VAL A 19 30.25 19.92 -4.04
N PRO A 20 31.06 19.48 -5.02
CA PRO A 20 32.50 19.40 -4.83
C PRO A 20 33.09 20.77 -4.53
N ASP A 21 33.85 20.86 -3.48
CA ASP A 21 34.72 22.03 -3.27
C ASP A 21 35.98 21.89 -4.14
N LEU A 22 35.90 22.42 -5.35
CA LEU A 22 36.98 22.37 -6.31
C LEU A 22 38.14 23.32 -5.98
N LEU A 23 37.92 24.26 -5.05
CA LEU A 23 38.93 25.27 -4.69
C LEU A 23 39.81 24.82 -3.53
N HIS A 24 39.26 24.05 -2.58
CA HIS A 24 39.96 23.66 -1.35
C HIS A 24 40.13 22.15 -1.19
N GLY A 25 39.71 21.38 -2.17
CA GLY A 25 39.81 19.92 -2.18
C GLY A 25 41.26 19.44 -2.34
N HIS A 26 41.83 18.82 -1.32
CA HIS A 26 43.19 18.25 -1.33
C HIS A 26 43.26 16.85 -1.95
N SER A 27 42.16 16.30 -2.47
CA SER A 27 42.09 14.96 -3.00
C SER A 27 41.76 14.94 -4.50
N ARG A 28 42.54 14.16 -5.27
CA ARG A 28 42.25 13.90 -6.69
C ARG A 28 40.99 13.02 -6.91
N SER A 29 40.43 12.44 -5.86
CA SER A 29 39.31 11.52 -5.92
C SER A 29 37.95 12.21 -5.80
N GLY A 30 37.90 13.55 -5.60
CA GLY A 30 36.67 14.30 -5.38
C GLY A 30 36.03 13.99 -4.00
N PRO A 31 34.89 14.60 -3.71
CA PRO A 31 34.19 14.38 -2.43
C PRO A 31 33.68 12.94 -2.34
N VAL A 32 34.03 12.29 -1.24
CA VAL A 32 33.47 10.95 -0.93
C VAL A 32 32.00 11.11 -0.57
N ARG A 33 31.16 10.25 -1.10
CA ARG A 33 29.74 10.23 -0.76
C ARG A 33 29.57 9.94 0.73
N GLU A 34 29.11 10.92 1.49
CA GLU A 34 28.88 10.80 2.93
C GLU A 34 27.53 10.18 3.27
N ARG A 35 26.60 10.07 2.29
CA ARG A 35 25.24 9.59 2.50
C ARG A 35 24.92 8.47 1.53
N ARG A 36 24.24 7.47 2.01
CA ARG A 36 23.69 6.39 1.17
C ARG A 36 22.34 6.83 0.60
N PRO A 37 22.05 6.53 -0.68
CA PRO A 37 20.70 6.67 -1.18
C PRO A 37 19.78 5.73 -0.39
N VAL A 38 18.63 6.25 0.01
CA VAL A 38 17.55 5.45 0.60
C VAL A 38 16.49 5.28 -0.47
N TYR A 39 16.18 4.03 -0.79
CA TYR A 39 15.04 3.75 -1.65
C TYR A 39 13.77 3.91 -0.83
N VAL A 40 12.89 4.79 -1.28
CA VAL A 40 11.55 4.93 -0.72
C VAL A 40 10.61 4.25 -1.69
N ASP A 41 9.94 3.20 -1.23
CA ASP A 41 8.87 2.58 -2.00
C ASP A 41 7.72 3.58 -2.12
N LEU A 42 7.59 4.15 -3.31
CA LEU A 42 6.44 4.98 -3.62
C LEU A 42 5.27 4.04 -3.95
N LEU A 43 4.35 3.93 -3.01
CA LEU A 43 3.12 3.20 -3.24
C LEU A 43 2.36 3.81 -4.43
N PRO A 44 1.68 2.99 -5.24
CA PRO A 44 0.86 3.50 -6.33
C PRO A 44 -0.24 4.43 -5.78
N PRO A 45 -0.67 5.44 -6.56
CA PRO A 45 -1.65 6.42 -6.09
C PRO A 45 -2.95 5.79 -5.55
N CYS A 46 -3.38 4.66 -6.10
CA CYS A 46 -4.55 3.92 -5.62
C CYS A 46 -4.40 3.47 -4.16
N ASN A 47 -3.24 2.92 -3.77
CA ASN A 47 -2.99 2.54 -2.38
C ASN A 47 -3.01 3.76 -1.46
N ALA A 48 -2.35 4.85 -1.88
CA ALA A 48 -2.27 6.07 -1.09
C ALA A 48 -3.63 6.76 -0.92
N ARG A 49 -4.56 6.55 -1.86
CA ARG A 49 -5.88 7.20 -1.85
C ARG A 49 -6.97 6.37 -1.18
N CYS A 50 -6.73 5.08 -0.94
CA CYS A 50 -7.71 4.22 -0.27
C CYS A 50 -7.90 4.64 1.19
N PRO A 51 -9.12 5.00 1.64
CA PRO A 51 -9.38 5.37 3.04
C PRO A 51 -9.19 4.20 4.02
N ALA A 52 -9.36 2.96 3.55
CA ALA A 52 -9.15 1.75 4.34
C ALA A 52 -7.66 1.38 4.45
N GLY A 53 -6.79 2.03 3.66
CA GLY A 53 -5.35 1.73 3.66
C GLY A 53 -4.99 0.42 2.98
N GLU A 54 -5.83 -0.08 2.09
CA GLU A 54 -5.61 -1.34 1.40
C GLU A 54 -4.34 -1.34 0.55
N ASN A 55 -3.63 -2.46 0.56
CA ASN A 55 -2.56 -2.70 -0.40
C ASN A 55 -3.13 -3.24 -1.72
N ILE A 56 -3.79 -2.33 -2.46
CA ILE A 56 -4.50 -2.63 -3.71
C ILE A 56 -3.58 -3.30 -4.74
N GLN A 57 -2.36 -2.82 -4.87
CA GLN A 57 -1.38 -3.39 -5.81
C GLN A 57 -1.09 -4.86 -5.50
N ALA A 58 -0.93 -5.21 -4.21
CA ALA A 58 -0.59 -6.57 -3.82
C ALA A 58 -1.71 -7.56 -4.14
N TRP A 59 -2.95 -7.26 -3.71
CA TRP A 59 -4.04 -8.18 -3.97
C TRP A 59 -4.47 -8.22 -5.45
N LEU A 60 -4.32 -7.12 -6.21
CA LEU A 60 -4.52 -7.14 -7.67
C LEU A 60 -3.47 -8.02 -8.38
N ALA A 61 -2.21 -8.01 -7.91
CA ALA A 61 -1.17 -8.86 -8.49
C ALA A 61 -1.49 -10.35 -8.27
N LEU A 62 -1.96 -10.71 -7.09
CA LEU A 62 -2.42 -12.08 -6.77
C LEU A 62 -3.64 -12.47 -7.60
N ALA A 63 -4.63 -11.58 -7.71
CA ALA A 63 -5.82 -11.80 -8.54
C ALA A 63 -5.46 -12.03 -10.02
N LYS A 64 -4.54 -11.21 -10.57
CA LYS A 64 -4.01 -11.38 -11.92
C LYS A 64 -3.32 -12.73 -12.11
N ALA A 65 -2.63 -13.24 -11.10
CA ALA A 65 -1.97 -14.54 -11.12
C ALA A 65 -2.95 -15.72 -10.98
N GLY A 66 -4.26 -15.46 -10.81
CA GLY A 66 -5.27 -16.48 -10.57
C GLY A 66 -5.32 -17.00 -9.13
N GLN A 67 -4.54 -16.42 -8.24
CA GLN A 67 -4.48 -16.76 -6.81
C GLN A 67 -5.60 -16.01 -6.06
N HIS A 68 -6.86 -16.37 -6.36
CA HIS A 68 -8.01 -15.57 -5.91
C HIS A 68 -8.23 -15.65 -4.39
N GLU A 69 -7.99 -16.79 -3.77
CA GLU A 69 -8.13 -16.92 -2.31
C GLU A 69 -7.06 -16.12 -1.57
N GLU A 70 -5.82 -16.18 -2.02
CA GLU A 70 -4.72 -15.40 -1.47
C GLU A 70 -4.94 -13.89 -1.67
N ALA A 71 -5.46 -13.51 -2.85
CA ALA A 71 -5.86 -12.13 -3.12
C ALA A 71 -6.94 -11.64 -2.15
N TRP A 72 -7.96 -12.48 -1.92
CA TRP A 72 -9.02 -12.20 -0.95
C TRP A 72 -8.46 -12.09 0.48
N ARG A 73 -7.59 -13.01 0.90
CA ARG A 73 -6.97 -12.94 2.23
C ARG A 73 -6.16 -11.66 2.43
N GLN A 74 -5.42 -11.25 1.42
CA GLN A 74 -4.69 -9.99 1.44
C GLN A 74 -5.65 -8.78 1.52
N LEU A 75 -6.73 -8.81 0.77
CA LEU A 75 -7.76 -7.76 0.73
C LEU A 75 -8.47 -7.61 2.08
N VAL A 76 -8.92 -8.72 2.67
CA VAL A 76 -9.71 -8.70 3.92
C VAL A 76 -8.90 -8.37 5.17
N ALA A 77 -7.60 -8.31 5.07
CA ALA A 77 -6.75 -7.80 6.15
C ALA A 77 -7.08 -6.35 6.52
N ASP A 78 -7.43 -5.54 5.49
CA ASP A 78 -7.74 -4.11 5.65
C ASP A 78 -9.24 -3.83 5.42
N ASN A 79 -9.91 -4.65 4.61
CA ASN A 79 -11.31 -4.49 4.22
C ASN A 79 -12.10 -5.79 4.40
N PRO A 80 -12.74 -5.99 5.55
CA PRO A 80 -13.42 -7.26 5.87
C PRO A 80 -14.71 -7.52 5.08
N MET A 81 -15.21 -6.55 4.30
CA MET A 81 -16.47 -6.66 3.56
C MET A 81 -16.33 -6.30 2.08
N PRO A 82 -15.43 -6.96 1.33
CA PRO A 82 -15.12 -6.57 -0.06
C PRO A 82 -16.33 -6.71 -1.00
N ALA A 83 -17.21 -7.69 -0.80
CA ALA A 83 -18.43 -7.84 -1.58
C ALA A 83 -19.35 -6.62 -1.45
N ILE A 84 -19.40 -5.99 -0.28
CA ILE A 84 -20.21 -4.80 -0.03
C ILE A 84 -19.50 -3.55 -0.54
N HIS A 85 -18.24 -3.36 -0.14
CA HIS A 85 -17.47 -2.17 -0.52
C HIS A 85 -17.27 -2.06 -2.02
N GLY A 86 -17.05 -3.18 -2.72
CA GLY A 86 -17.01 -3.23 -4.18
C GLY A 86 -18.32 -2.80 -4.87
N ARG A 87 -19.39 -2.54 -4.11
CA ARG A 87 -20.68 -2.02 -4.60
C ARG A 87 -20.99 -0.61 -4.15
N VAL A 88 -20.59 -0.21 -2.95
CA VAL A 88 -21.07 1.04 -2.32
C VAL A 88 -19.96 2.06 -2.08
N CYS A 89 -18.69 1.68 -2.19
CA CYS A 89 -17.58 2.62 -2.07
C CYS A 89 -17.58 3.63 -3.21
N TYR A 90 -17.18 4.87 -2.95
CA TYR A 90 -17.00 5.91 -3.99
C TYR A 90 -15.76 5.71 -4.87
N HIS A 91 -14.94 4.72 -4.60
CA HIS A 91 -13.74 4.29 -5.33
C HIS A 91 -12.74 5.43 -5.63
N PRO A 92 -12.31 6.20 -4.62
CA PRO A 92 -11.34 7.28 -4.83
C PRO A 92 -9.99 6.77 -5.36
N CYS A 93 -9.69 5.48 -5.18
CA CYS A 93 -8.54 4.80 -5.75
C CYS A 93 -8.56 4.77 -7.29
N GLU A 94 -9.73 4.65 -7.91
CA GLU A 94 -9.87 4.63 -9.37
C GLU A 94 -9.70 6.02 -9.97
N SER A 95 -10.17 7.06 -9.27
CA SER A 95 -10.07 8.45 -9.75
C SER A 95 -8.63 8.96 -9.85
N VAL A 96 -7.69 8.30 -9.18
CA VAL A 96 -6.25 8.64 -9.20
C VAL A 96 -5.40 7.56 -9.88
N CYS A 97 -6.03 6.67 -10.60
CA CYS A 97 -5.34 5.56 -11.26
C CYS A 97 -4.46 6.05 -12.40
N ASN A 98 -3.15 5.83 -12.32
CA ASN A 98 -2.20 6.21 -13.38
C ASN A 98 -2.53 5.57 -14.73
N ARG A 99 -3.23 4.44 -14.73
CA ARG A 99 -3.61 3.75 -15.97
C ARG A 99 -4.58 4.60 -16.79
N ALA A 100 -5.40 5.44 -16.12
CA ALA A 100 -6.34 6.33 -16.79
C ALA A 100 -5.69 7.32 -17.76
N GLU A 101 -4.39 7.63 -17.54
CA GLU A 101 -3.62 8.50 -18.43
C GLU A 101 -3.22 7.79 -19.76
N LEU A 102 -3.34 6.47 -19.81
CA LEU A 102 -2.97 5.68 -21.00
C LEU A 102 -4.20 5.21 -21.79
N ASP A 103 -5.18 4.63 -21.10
CA ASP A 103 -6.40 4.07 -21.70
C ASP A 103 -7.63 4.25 -20.79
N SER A 104 -7.71 3.51 -19.68
CA SER A 104 -8.78 3.62 -18.70
C SER A 104 -8.31 3.20 -17.33
N ALA A 105 -8.94 3.74 -16.28
CA ALA A 105 -8.68 3.32 -14.92
C ALA A 105 -8.94 1.81 -14.77
N VAL A 106 -8.14 1.18 -13.92
CA VAL A 106 -8.42 -0.21 -13.50
C VAL A 106 -9.70 -0.22 -12.68
N SER A 107 -10.66 -1.07 -13.04
CA SER A 107 -11.91 -1.25 -12.28
C SER A 107 -11.63 -2.03 -10.98
N ILE A 108 -10.99 -1.36 -10.04
CA ILE A 108 -10.55 -1.94 -8.77
C ILE A 108 -11.75 -2.50 -8.00
N HIS A 109 -12.83 -1.72 -7.91
CA HIS A 109 -14.06 -2.13 -7.25
C HIS A 109 -14.69 -3.40 -7.84
N SER A 110 -14.57 -3.60 -9.15
CA SER A 110 -15.12 -4.79 -9.80
C SER A 110 -14.35 -6.04 -9.40
N VAL A 111 -13.03 -5.94 -9.29
CA VAL A 111 -12.18 -7.06 -8.82
C VAL A 111 -12.40 -7.31 -7.33
N GLU A 112 -12.50 -6.26 -6.53
CA GLU A 112 -12.82 -6.33 -5.10
C GLU A 112 -14.15 -7.07 -4.88
N ARG A 113 -15.21 -6.65 -5.60
CA ARG A 113 -16.51 -7.31 -5.60
C ARG A 113 -16.40 -8.77 -6.01
N PHE A 114 -15.71 -9.05 -7.12
CA PHE A 114 -15.52 -10.42 -7.61
C PHE A 114 -14.89 -11.32 -6.56
N LEU A 115 -13.83 -10.85 -5.89
CA LEU A 115 -13.16 -11.60 -4.82
C LEU A 115 -14.10 -11.84 -3.64
N GLY A 116 -14.85 -10.82 -3.24
CA GLY A 116 -15.81 -10.91 -2.14
C GLY A 116 -16.98 -11.86 -2.43
N ASP A 117 -17.55 -11.79 -3.63
CA ASP A 117 -18.63 -12.69 -4.08
C ASP A 117 -18.11 -14.13 -4.16
N THR A 118 -16.94 -14.33 -4.78
CA THR A 118 -16.29 -15.66 -4.88
C THR A 118 -16.00 -16.25 -3.50
N ALA A 119 -15.55 -15.45 -2.55
CA ALA A 119 -15.31 -15.90 -1.18
C ALA A 119 -16.58 -16.42 -0.53
N THR A 120 -17.69 -15.73 -0.73
CA THR A 120 -19.01 -16.14 -0.21
C THR A 120 -19.48 -17.44 -0.87
N GLU A 121 -19.36 -17.54 -2.20
CA GLU A 121 -19.76 -18.72 -2.96
C GLU A 121 -18.92 -19.97 -2.61
N ARG A 122 -17.62 -19.77 -2.36
CA ARG A 122 -16.70 -20.86 -2.05
C ARG A 122 -16.57 -21.15 -0.55
N GLY A 123 -17.19 -20.32 0.30
CA GLY A 123 -17.14 -20.49 1.74
C GLY A 123 -15.77 -20.23 2.34
N TRP A 124 -15.01 -19.27 1.78
CA TRP A 124 -13.72 -18.90 2.38
C TRP A 124 -13.93 -18.27 3.75
N GLU A 125 -13.13 -18.68 4.71
CA GLU A 125 -13.21 -18.20 6.08
C GLU A 125 -12.06 -17.23 6.40
N PHE A 126 -12.35 -16.26 7.26
CA PHE A 126 -11.32 -15.38 7.81
C PHE A 126 -10.36 -16.16 8.70
N ASP A 127 -9.10 -15.75 8.70
CA ASP A 127 -8.12 -16.30 9.62
C ASP A 127 -8.52 -16.00 11.07
N ARG A 128 -8.61 -17.05 11.87
CA ARG A 128 -8.95 -16.91 13.29
C ARG A 128 -7.69 -16.61 14.09
N PRO A 129 -7.69 -15.62 14.98
CA PRO A 129 -6.56 -15.38 15.85
C PRO A 129 -6.28 -16.60 16.74
N PRO A 130 -5.01 -16.89 17.05
CA PRO A 130 -4.61 -18.12 17.75
C PRO A 130 -5.06 -18.20 19.21
N GLY A 131 -5.79 -17.21 19.73
CA GLY A 131 -6.26 -17.19 21.12
C GLY A 131 -7.43 -16.26 21.36
N ARG A 132 -8.06 -16.46 22.54
CA ARG A 132 -9.13 -15.55 23.00
C ARG A 132 -8.52 -14.33 23.67
N SER A 133 -8.92 -13.13 23.27
CA SER A 133 -8.45 -11.87 23.86
C SER A 133 -9.08 -11.57 25.25
N GLY A 134 -10.08 -12.34 25.69
CA GLY A 134 -10.88 -12.05 26.89
C GLY A 134 -11.84 -10.86 26.73
N LYS A 135 -11.78 -10.13 25.63
CA LYS A 135 -12.65 -8.99 25.35
C LYS A 135 -14.06 -9.47 24.98
N ARG A 136 -15.05 -8.68 25.38
CA ARG A 136 -16.45 -8.88 24.98
C ARG A 136 -16.83 -7.81 23.98
N VAL A 137 -17.46 -8.21 22.88
CA VAL A 137 -17.98 -7.32 21.84
C VAL A 137 -19.48 -7.59 21.72
N LEU A 138 -20.26 -6.53 21.75
CA LEU A 138 -21.68 -6.58 21.50
C LEU A 138 -21.96 -6.01 20.13
N VAL A 139 -22.63 -6.79 19.28
CA VAL A 139 -23.12 -6.34 17.97
C VAL A 139 -24.63 -6.17 18.08
N ILE A 140 -25.14 -4.98 17.75
CA ILE A 140 -26.55 -4.66 17.73
C ILE A 140 -26.97 -4.50 16.27
N GLY A 141 -27.86 -5.36 15.81
CA GLY A 141 -28.22 -5.50 14.41
C GLY A 141 -27.31 -6.51 13.69
N GLY A 142 -27.66 -6.88 12.48
CA GLY A 142 -26.94 -7.85 11.65
C GLY A 142 -27.83 -8.35 10.52
#